data_d0c293f3d7543558f1c009dde52f40e1
#
_entry.id   d0c293f3d7543558f1c009dde52f40e1
#
_cell.length_a   1.000
_cell.length_b   1.000
_cell.length_c   1.000
_cell.angle_alpha   90.00
_cell.angle_beta   90.00
_cell.angle_gamma   90.00
#
_symmetry.space_group_name_H-M   'P 1'
#
loop_
_entity.id
_entity.type
_entity.pdbx_description
1 polymer ?
#
loop_
_entity_poly.entity_id
_entity_poly.type
_entity_poly.pdbx_seq_one_letter_code
_entity_poly.pdbx_strand_id
1 'polypeptide(L)'
;MPNLLVTGKSGRMGQAVIEAAAQAQIPVAATHDAGEDLETAISMANCVIDFTIHSFTTTLVEAAVKHGTSLVIGTTGHTDAERAVIYQAAKSIRIVFAANYSVGVNTLFWLTRHAARILTQDRFDIEVTEMHHKHKIDAPSGTARRILEILNEETATSYQDDVAHGRLGNIGPRKAREIGMHTLRGGDIVGDHTVLFAADGERIEITHKASSRMTFAAGAVRAASWLEDQPVGLYDMQDVLGLV
;
A
#
# COMPACT_ATOMS: atom_id res chain seq x y z
N MET A 1 16.02 -10.82 15.10
CA MET A 1 15.86 -9.36 14.78
C MET A 1 16.48 -9.11 13.42
N PRO A 2 15.74 -8.50 12.46
CA PRO A 2 16.25 -8.30 11.12
C PRO A 2 17.48 -7.37 11.14
N ASN A 3 18.38 -7.62 10.21
CA ASN A 3 19.50 -6.75 9.89
C ASN A 3 19.23 -6.17 8.52
N LEU A 4 18.93 -4.87 8.43
CA LEU A 4 18.29 -4.28 7.26
C LEU A 4 19.29 -3.78 6.21
N LEU A 5 18.97 -4.00 4.93
CA LEU A 5 19.41 -3.17 3.82
C LEU A 5 18.25 -2.24 3.43
N VAL A 6 18.51 -0.94 3.36
CA VAL A 6 17.52 0.04 2.87
C VAL A 6 17.96 0.53 1.50
N THR A 7 17.14 0.28 0.47
CA THR A 7 17.38 0.78 -0.88
C THR A 7 16.71 2.13 -1.10
N GLY A 8 17.29 2.98 -1.96
CA GLY A 8 16.83 4.34 -2.18
C GLY A 8 17.09 5.26 -0.99
N LYS A 9 18.26 5.13 -0.35
CA LYS A 9 18.64 5.85 0.90
C LYS A 9 18.55 7.36 0.79
N SER A 10 18.80 7.95 -0.38
CA SER A 10 18.70 9.40 -0.61
C SER A 10 17.27 9.88 -0.84
N GLY A 11 16.33 8.95 -1.10
CA GLY A 11 14.93 9.25 -1.31
C GLY A 11 14.16 9.54 -0.01
N ARG A 12 13.02 10.21 -0.13
CA ARG A 12 12.15 10.57 1.02
C ARG A 12 11.69 9.36 1.84
N MET A 13 11.41 8.23 1.19
CA MET A 13 11.01 7.01 1.89
C MET A 13 12.21 6.29 2.49
N GLY A 14 13.34 6.20 1.77
CA GLY A 14 14.57 5.60 2.31
C GLY A 14 15.01 6.26 3.60
N GLN A 15 15.04 7.60 3.64
CA GLN A 15 15.33 8.36 4.86
C GLN A 15 14.34 8.06 6.00
N ALA A 16 13.03 8.04 5.69
CA ALA A 16 12.02 7.72 6.70
C ALA A 16 12.16 6.29 7.24
N VAL A 17 12.51 5.31 6.38
CA VAL A 17 12.74 3.91 6.80
C VAL A 17 13.97 3.82 7.72
N ILE A 18 15.07 4.50 7.39
CA ILE A 18 16.27 4.55 8.24
C ILE A 18 15.93 5.14 9.62
N GLU A 19 15.17 6.24 9.64
CA GLU A 19 14.70 6.86 10.88
C GLU A 19 13.77 5.93 11.68
N ALA A 20 12.80 5.28 11.01
CA ALA A 20 11.88 4.34 11.66
C ALA A 20 12.63 3.12 12.23
N ALA A 21 13.62 2.59 11.52
CA ALA A 21 14.47 1.50 12.00
C ALA A 21 15.23 1.91 13.26
N ALA A 22 15.81 3.12 13.28
CA ALA A 22 16.49 3.65 14.45
C ALA A 22 15.55 3.80 15.66
N GLN A 23 14.34 4.33 15.46
CA GLN A 23 13.31 4.44 16.51
C GLN A 23 12.89 3.07 17.05
N ALA A 24 12.83 2.05 16.18
CA ALA A 24 12.51 0.68 16.55
C ALA A 24 13.71 -0.12 17.09
N GLN A 25 14.89 0.49 17.15
CA GLN A 25 16.17 -0.15 17.55
C GLN A 25 16.54 -1.36 16.67
N ILE A 26 16.17 -1.32 15.38
CA ILE A 26 16.49 -2.35 14.38
C ILE A 26 17.73 -1.90 13.59
N PRO A 27 18.78 -2.71 13.52
CA PRO A 27 20.01 -2.33 12.83
C PRO A 27 19.82 -2.21 11.33
N VAL A 28 20.37 -1.14 10.75
CA VAL A 28 20.55 -0.97 9.30
C VAL A 28 22.00 -1.29 8.99
N ALA A 29 22.27 -2.49 8.47
CA ALA A 29 23.61 -2.99 8.16
C ALA A 29 24.20 -2.32 6.91
N ALA A 30 23.34 -2.00 5.96
CA ALA A 30 23.75 -1.38 4.72
C ALA A 30 22.65 -0.48 4.15
N THR A 31 23.04 0.41 3.28
CA THR A 31 22.13 1.23 2.46
C THR A 31 22.59 1.19 1.02
N HIS A 32 21.69 1.41 0.06
CA HIS A 32 22.01 1.34 -1.37
C HIS A 32 21.25 2.41 -2.16
N ASP A 33 21.93 3.00 -3.14
CA ASP A 33 21.36 3.87 -4.16
C ASP A 33 21.79 3.43 -5.57
N ALA A 34 21.16 3.98 -6.59
CA ALA A 34 21.48 3.70 -7.97
C ALA A 34 22.97 3.97 -8.27
N GLY A 35 23.63 2.99 -8.90
CA GLY A 35 25.07 3.06 -9.24
C GLY A 35 26.01 2.51 -8.16
N GLU A 36 25.51 2.14 -6.99
CA GLU A 36 26.29 1.47 -5.94
C GLU A 36 26.28 -0.06 -6.12
N ASP A 37 27.18 -0.76 -5.43
CA ASP A 37 27.30 -2.22 -5.51
C ASP A 37 26.23 -2.89 -4.62
N LEU A 38 25.16 -3.38 -5.28
CA LEU A 38 24.06 -4.10 -4.63
C LEU A 38 24.54 -5.44 -4.03
N GLU A 39 25.41 -6.16 -4.70
CA GLU A 39 25.89 -7.48 -4.25
C GLU A 39 26.60 -7.39 -2.90
N THR A 40 27.48 -6.43 -2.74
CA THR A 40 28.14 -6.16 -1.47
C THR A 40 27.14 -5.74 -0.41
N ALA A 41 26.24 -4.81 -0.72
CA ALA A 41 25.27 -4.30 0.26
C ALA A 41 24.30 -5.39 0.75
N ILE A 42 23.77 -6.23 -0.14
CA ILE A 42 22.78 -7.26 0.23
C ILE A 42 23.42 -8.40 1.03
N SER A 43 24.71 -8.68 0.82
CA SER A 43 25.44 -9.70 1.58
C SER A 43 25.57 -9.38 3.07
N MET A 44 25.38 -8.12 3.47
CA MET A 44 25.48 -7.64 4.86
C MET A 44 24.15 -7.72 5.61
N ALA A 45 23.04 -8.01 4.92
CA ALA A 45 21.69 -7.94 5.48
C ALA A 45 20.93 -9.26 5.31
N ASN A 46 19.91 -9.48 6.14
CA ASN A 46 18.99 -10.63 6.02
C ASN A 46 17.60 -10.22 5.58
N CYS A 47 17.33 -8.91 5.52
CA CYS A 47 16.07 -8.35 5.01
C CYS A 47 16.31 -7.02 4.30
N VAL A 48 15.70 -6.84 3.12
CA VAL A 48 15.74 -5.57 2.37
C VAL A 48 14.39 -4.88 2.48
N ILE A 49 14.41 -3.56 2.69
CA ILE A 49 13.23 -2.70 2.54
C ILE A 49 13.42 -1.81 1.33
N ASP A 50 12.52 -1.95 0.33
CA ASP A 50 12.60 -1.26 -0.96
C ASP A 50 11.42 -0.31 -1.19
N PHE A 51 11.75 0.98 -1.42
CA PHE A 51 10.83 2.02 -1.89
C PHE A 51 11.46 2.83 -3.03
N THR A 52 12.00 2.16 -4.00
CA THR A 52 12.70 2.77 -5.15
C THR A 52 11.78 2.96 -6.35
N ILE A 53 12.11 2.32 -7.47
CA ILE A 53 11.35 2.33 -8.73
C ILE A 53 11.13 0.89 -9.22
N HIS A 54 10.01 0.62 -9.88
CA HIS A 54 9.64 -0.72 -10.30
C HIS A 54 10.67 -1.39 -11.24
N SER A 55 11.34 -0.61 -12.09
CA SER A 55 12.36 -1.13 -13.00
C SER A 55 13.60 -1.69 -12.29
N PHE A 56 13.84 -1.35 -11.04
CA PHE A 56 14.91 -1.92 -10.23
C PHE A 56 14.52 -3.26 -9.58
N THR A 57 13.22 -3.53 -9.45
CA THR A 57 12.69 -4.67 -8.69
C THR A 57 13.23 -6.01 -9.17
N THR A 58 13.32 -6.24 -10.48
CA THR A 58 13.84 -7.52 -11.02
C THR A 58 15.28 -7.77 -10.54
N THR A 59 16.16 -6.78 -10.67
CA THR A 59 17.57 -6.88 -10.22
C THR A 59 17.65 -7.14 -8.70
N LEU A 60 16.83 -6.42 -7.92
CA LEU A 60 16.78 -6.59 -6.47
C LEU A 60 16.31 -7.99 -6.07
N VAL A 61 15.24 -8.48 -6.71
CA VAL A 61 14.67 -9.81 -6.43
C VAL A 61 15.64 -10.92 -6.78
N GLU A 62 16.34 -10.84 -7.92
CA GLU A 62 17.37 -11.81 -8.32
C GLU A 62 18.52 -11.87 -7.30
N ALA A 63 19.02 -10.70 -6.88
CA ALA A 63 20.06 -10.63 -5.85
C ALA A 63 19.53 -11.21 -4.50
N ALA A 64 18.31 -10.89 -4.10
CA ALA A 64 17.73 -11.40 -2.86
C ALA A 64 17.56 -12.93 -2.86
N VAL A 65 17.12 -13.53 -3.96
CA VAL A 65 17.04 -14.99 -4.11
C VAL A 65 18.43 -15.64 -4.02
N LYS A 66 19.42 -15.06 -4.68
CA LYS A 66 20.81 -15.55 -4.66
C LYS A 66 21.41 -15.56 -3.25
N HIS A 67 21.10 -14.54 -2.43
CA HIS A 67 21.60 -14.42 -1.06
C HIS A 67 20.67 -15.00 0.01
N GLY A 68 19.47 -15.47 -0.35
CA GLY A 68 18.48 -15.98 0.61
C GLY A 68 17.90 -14.87 1.50
N THR A 69 17.93 -13.61 1.03
CA THR A 69 17.53 -12.42 1.78
C THR A 69 16.03 -12.17 1.64
N SER A 70 15.34 -11.88 2.73
CA SER A 70 13.90 -11.54 2.72
C SER A 70 13.66 -10.14 2.13
N LEU A 71 12.46 -9.91 1.57
CA LEU A 71 12.11 -8.63 0.93
C LEU A 71 10.84 -8.01 1.52
N VAL A 72 10.88 -6.71 1.72
CA VAL A 72 9.73 -5.83 1.98
C VAL A 72 9.66 -4.83 0.85
N ILE A 73 8.72 -5.03 -0.09
CA ILE A 73 8.63 -4.25 -1.33
C ILE A 73 7.45 -3.29 -1.23
N GLY A 74 7.76 -1.99 -1.07
CA GLY A 74 6.79 -0.89 -1.06
C GLY A 74 6.80 -0.07 -2.36
N THR A 75 7.67 -0.40 -3.29
CA THR A 75 7.67 0.15 -4.65
C THR A 75 6.36 -0.22 -5.36
N THR A 76 5.81 0.70 -6.13
CA THR A 76 4.57 0.54 -6.88
C THR A 76 4.77 0.77 -8.38
N GLY A 77 3.75 0.47 -9.18
CA GLY A 77 3.80 0.68 -10.64
C GLY A 77 4.40 -0.48 -11.43
N HIS A 78 4.57 -1.65 -10.82
CA HIS A 78 5.08 -2.84 -11.48
C HIS A 78 4.20 -3.29 -12.66
N THR A 79 4.86 -3.67 -13.73
CA THR A 79 4.24 -4.42 -14.84
C THR A 79 3.89 -5.84 -14.39
N ASP A 80 3.05 -6.53 -15.18
CA ASP A 80 2.72 -7.93 -14.89
C ASP A 80 3.95 -8.85 -14.95
N ALA A 81 4.91 -8.55 -15.82
CA ALA A 81 6.18 -9.28 -15.91
C ALA A 81 7.02 -9.12 -14.62
N GLU A 82 7.14 -7.90 -14.10
CA GLU A 82 7.85 -7.63 -12.84
C GLU A 82 7.15 -8.27 -11.64
N ARG A 83 5.81 -8.26 -11.60
CA ARG A 83 5.04 -8.99 -10.58
C ARG A 83 5.26 -10.49 -10.65
N ALA A 84 5.32 -11.07 -11.84
CA ALA A 84 5.61 -12.48 -12.02
C ALA A 84 6.97 -12.88 -11.43
N VAL A 85 8.00 -12.02 -11.54
CA VAL A 85 9.31 -12.23 -10.90
C VAL A 85 9.18 -12.28 -9.38
N ILE A 86 8.45 -11.32 -8.78
CA ILE A 86 8.18 -11.32 -7.32
C ILE A 86 7.48 -12.61 -6.89
N TYR A 87 6.41 -13.00 -7.59
CA TYR A 87 5.63 -14.21 -7.26
C TYR A 87 6.45 -15.49 -7.39
N GLN A 88 7.35 -15.56 -8.39
CA GLN A 88 8.25 -16.71 -8.54
C GLN A 88 9.29 -16.75 -7.41
N ALA A 89 9.88 -15.61 -7.03
CA ALA A 89 10.87 -15.52 -5.96
C ALA A 89 10.30 -15.89 -4.59
N ALA A 90 9.02 -15.61 -4.35
CA ALA A 90 8.31 -15.97 -3.11
C ALA A 90 8.22 -17.49 -2.87
N LYS A 91 8.57 -18.32 -3.86
CA LYS A 91 8.74 -19.78 -3.67
C LYS A 91 10.06 -20.16 -3.01
N SER A 92 11.02 -19.23 -2.93
CA SER A 92 12.37 -19.46 -2.42
C SER A 92 12.75 -18.56 -1.25
N ILE A 93 12.19 -17.37 -1.16
CA ILE A 93 12.43 -16.41 -0.09
C ILE A 93 11.12 -15.86 0.47
N ARG A 94 11.19 -15.19 1.63
CA ARG A 94 10.05 -14.54 2.28
C ARG A 94 9.89 -13.14 1.70
N ILE A 95 8.70 -12.78 1.25
CA ILE A 95 8.41 -11.47 0.66
C ILE A 95 7.13 -10.90 1.26
N VAL A 96 7.18 -9.67 1.79
CA VAL A 96 5.97 -8.83 1.94
C VAL A 96 5.93 -7.89 0.75
N PHE A 97 4.87 -8.00 -0.06
CA PHE A 97 4.63 -7.14 -1.21
C PHE A 97 3.30 -6.40 -1.02
N ALA A 98 3.36 -5.10 -0.77
CA ALA A 98 2.19 -4.28 -0.51
C ALA A 98 2.32 -2.88 -1.11
N ALA A 99 1.22 -2.37 -1.67
CA ALA A 99 1.16 -1.01 -2.21
C ALA A 99 1.14 0.07 -1.12
N ASN A 100 0.84 -0.30 0.13
CA ASN A 100 0.78 0.63 1.26
C ASN A 100 1.14 -0.09 2.56
N TYR A 101 2.06 0.49 3.33
CA TYR A 101 2.55 -0.07 4.59
C TYR A 101 1.95 0.58 5.83
N SER A 102 1.08 1.59 5.71
CA SER A 102 0.41 2.18 6.87
C SER A 102 -0.51 1.18 7.55
N VAL A 103 -0.35 0.99 8.85
CA VAL A 103 -1.28 0.21 9.68
C VAL A 103 -2.70 0.74 9.54
N GLY A 104 -2.87 2.07 9.62
CA GLY A 104 -4.19 2.70 9.53
C GLY A 104 -4.84 2.53 8.15
N VAL A 105 -4.09 2.62 7.04
CA VAL A 105 -4.63 2.38 5.68
C VAL A 105 -5.05 0.92 5.51
N ASN A 106 -4.25 -0.03 5.98
CA ASN A 106 -4.62 -1.44 5.90
C ASN A 106 -5.81 -1.80 6.80
N THR A 107 -5.93 -1.16 7.96
CA THR A 107 -7.14 -1.24 8.79
C THR A 107 -8.35 -0.64 8.07
N LEU A 108 -8.20 0.50 7.38
CA LEU A 108 -9.26 1.08 6.54
C LEU A 108 -9.70 0.10 5.44
N PHE A 109 -8.79 -0.58 4.76
CA PHE A 109 -9.10 -1.58 3.74
C PHE A 109 -9.91 -2.74 4.32
N TRP A 110 -9.47 -3.28 5.47
CA TRP A 110 -10.15 -4.36 6.16
C TRP A 110 -11.56 -3.94 6.63
N LEU A 111 -11.69 -2.78 7.27
CA LEU A 111 -12.98 -2.25 7.69
C LEU A 111 -13.92 -1.98 6.52
N THR A 112 -13.40 -1.45 5.39
CA THR A 112 -14.18 -1.21 4.17
C THR A 112 -14.74 -2.52 3.62
N ARG A 113 -13.94 -3.58 3.56
CA ARG A 113 -14.36 -4.91 3.10
C ARG A 113 -15.50 -5.46 3.96
N HIS A 114 -15.35 -5.41 5.28
CA HIS A 114 -16.35 -5.91 6.21
C HIS A 114 -17.63 -5.04 6.24
N ALA A 115 -17.47 -3.72 6.14
CA ALA A 115 -18.61 -2.81 6.04
C ALA A 115 -19.42 -3.06 4.77
N ALA A 116 -18.75 -3.21 3.61
CA ALA A 116 -19.44 -3.45 2.34
C ALA A 116 -20.23 -4.76 2.30
N ARG A 117 -19.81 -5.78 3.05
CA ARG A 117 -20.57 -7.04 3.20
C ARG A 117 -21.85 -6.89 4.01
N ILE A 118 -21.87 -5.97 4.96
CA ILE A 118 -23.00 -5.74 5.88
C ILE A 118 -23.92 -4.65 5.34
N LEU A 119 -23.33 -3.56 4.83
CA LEU A 119 -24.02 -2.37 4.34
C LEU A 119 -24.25 -2.50 2.83
N THR A 120 -25.20 -3.33 2.44
CA THR A 120 -25.46 -3.70 1.06
C THR A 120 -26.02 -2.54 0.24
N GLN A 121 -25.70 -2.50 -1.07
CA GLN A 121 -26.05 -1.39 -1.97
C GLN A 121 -27.56 -1.25 -2.29
N ASP A 122 -28.39 -2.18 -1.89
CA ASP A 122 -29.85 -2.05 -1.92
C ASP A 122 -30.39 -1.08 -0.83
N ARG A 123 -29.57 -0.78 0.19
CA ARG A 123 -29.91 0.11 1.31
C ARG A 123 -28.94 1.26 1.51
N PHE A 124 -27.68 1.10 1.14
CA PHE A 124 -26.62 2.09 1.37
C PHE A 124 -25.96 2.53 0.08
N ASP A 125 -25.91 3.81 -0.17
CA ASP A 125 -25.11 4.45 -1.20
C ASP A 125 -23.65 4.52 -0.77
N ILE A 126 -22.72 4.28 -1.71
CA ILE A 126 -21.29 4.26 -1.41
C ILE A 126 -20.60 5.44 -2.10
N GLU A 127 -19.88 6.24 -1.32
CA GLU A 127 -19.06 7.36 -1.82
C GLU A 127 -17.65 7.25 -1.24
N VAL A 128 -16.65 7.49 -2.09
CA VAL A 128 -15.24 7.52 -1.69
C VAL A 128 -14.68 8.92 -1.93
N THR A 129 -14.01 9.48 -0.93
CA THR A 129 -13.31 10.77 -1.07
C THR A 129 -11.85 10.59 -0.70
N GLU A 130 -10.94 11.12 -1.53
CA GLU A 130 -9.52 11.18 -1.22
C GLU A 130 -8.97 12.60 -1.37
N MET A 131 -8.01 12.95 -0.51
CA MET A 131 -7.34 14.25 -0.55
C MET A 131 -5.83 14.07 -0.48
N HIS A 132 -5.09 14.76 -1.35
CA HIS A 132 -3.63 14.81 -1.32
C HIS A 132 -3.12 16.22 -1.62
N HIS A 133 -1.82 16.40 -1.42
CA HIS A 133 -1.12 17.64 -1.70
C HIS A 133 -1.23 18.06 -3.18
N LYS A 134 -1.06 19.36 -3.43
CA LYS A 134 -1.18 19.98 -4.77
C LYS A 134 -0.21 19.45 -5.84
N HIS A 135 0.83 18.74 -5.44
CA HIS A 135 1.85 18.18 -6.35
C HIS A 135 1.59 16.73 -6.77
N LYS A 136 0.52 16.07 -6.26
CA LYS A 136 0.17 14.71 -6.65
C LYS A 136 -0.44 14.70 -8.04
N ILE A 137 0.12 13.90 -8.95
CA ILE A 137 -0.24 13.87 -10.37
C ILE A 137 -1.30 12.82 -10.71
N ASP A 138 -1.29 11.67 -10.04
CA ASP A 138 -2.27 10.60 -10.25
C ASP A 138 -3.59 10.90 -9.52
N ALA A 139 -4.71 10.59 -10.17
CA ALA A 139 -6.07 10.68 -9.65
C ALA A 139 -6.96 9.58 -10.27
N PRO A 140 -7.65 8.77 -9.46
CA PRO A 140 -7.53 8.67 -8.00
C PRO A 140 -6.17 8.13 -7.56
N SER A 141 -5.83 8.34 -6.28
CA SER A 141 -4.60 7.79 -5.68
C SER A 141 -4.59 6.26 -5.68
N GLY A 142 -3.40 5.65 -5.60
CA GLY A 142 -3.29 4.19 -5.50
C GLY A 142 -4.09 3.59 -4.33
N THR A 143 -4.13 4.28 -3.18
CA THR A 143 -4.93 3.88 -2.02
C THR A 143 -6.43 3.95 -2.30
N ALA A 144 -6.90 5.04 -2.92
CA ALA A 144 -8.30 5.18 -3.32
C ALA A 144 -8.69 4.12 -4.37
N ARG A 145 -7.79 3.82 -5.30
CA ARG A 145 -7.98 2.76 -6.28
C ARG A 145 -8.16 1.39 -5.63
N ARG A 146 -7.33 1.08 -4.62
CA ARG A 146 -7.48 -0.17 -3.85
C ARG A 146 -8.78 -0.22 -3.07
N ILE A 147 -9.24 0.89 -2.51
CA ILE A 147 -10.57 0.98 -1.87
C ILE A 147 -11.68 0.64 -2.88
N LEU A 148 -11.63 1.21 -4.08
CA LEU A 148 -12.61 0.93 -5.13
C LEU A 148 -12.56 -0.53 -5.57
N GLU A 149 -11.38 -1.14 -5.71
CA GLU A 149 -11.24 -2.57 -6.01
C GLU A 149 -11.93 -3.43 -4.94
N ILE A 150 -11.68 -3.15 -3.65
CA ILE A 150 -12.32 -3.85 -2.53
C ILE A 150 -13.85 -3.70 -2.59
N LEU A 151 -14.34 -2.49 -2.81
CA LEU A 151 -15.78 -2.25 -2.94
C LEU A 151 -16.37 -3.00 -4.12
N ASN A 152 -15.74 -2.96 -5.30
CA ASN A 152 -16.18 -3.68 -6.49
C ASN A 152 -16.20 -5.20 -6.27
N GLU A 153 -15.18 -5.76 -5.61
CA GLU A 153 -15.13 -7.18 -5.23
C GLU A 153 -16.34 -7.57 -4.37
N GLU A 154 -16.64 -6.78 -3.33
CA GLU A 154 -17.67 -7.12 -2.33
C GLU A 154 -19.11 -6.80 -2.80
N THR A 155 -19.28 -5.85 -3.72
CA THR A 155 -20.60 -5.43 -4.21
C THR A 155 -20.93 -5.95 -5.61
N ALA A 156 -20.04 -6.75 -6.21
CA ALA A 156 -20.15 -7.25 -7.58
C ALA A 156 -20.42 -6.12 -8.60
N THR A 157 -19.70 -5.00 -8.44
CA THR A 157 -19.68 -3.83 -9.36
C THR A 157 -18.41 -3.82 -10.19
N SER A 158 -18.34 -2.98 -11.22
CA SER A 158 -17.16 -2.81 -12.05
C SER A 158 -16.63 -1.37 -11.98
N TYR A 159 -15.30 -1.24 -12.08
CA TYR A 159 -14.67 0.08 -12.11
C TYR A 159 -15.11 0.91 -13.33
N GLN A 160 -15.33 0.28 -14.46
CA GLN A 160 -15.64 0.95 -15.73
C GLN A 160 -17.09 1.44 -15.79
N ASP A 161 -18.03 0.66 -15.26
CA ASP A 161 -19.46 0.90 -15.47
C ASP A 161 -20.15 1.54 -14.26
N ASP A 162 -19.66 1.23 -13.05
CA ASP A 162 -20.34 1.59 -11.80
C ASP A 162 -19.62 2.68 -11.00
N VAL A 163 -18.35 3.02 -11.32
CA VAL A 163 -17.63 4.10 -10.61
C VAL A 163 -17.86 5.44 -11.29
N ALA A 164 -18.46 6.40 -10.56
CA ALA A 164 -18.68 7.77 -11.01
C ALA A 164 -17.60 8.73 -10.49
N HIS A 165 -16.76 9.26 -11.39
CA HIS A 165 -15.70 10.20 -11.06
C HIS A 165 -16.22 11.65 -11.03
N GLY A 166 -16.59 12.12 -9.84
CA GLY A 166 -17.19 13.45 -9.65
C GLY A 166 -18.59 13.56 -10.25
N ARG A 167 -19.22 14.70 -10.02
CA ARG A 167 -20.52 15.05 -10.61
C ARG A 167 -20.52 16.52 -10.99
N LEU A 168 -21.03 16.86 -12.19
CA LEU A 168 -21.08 18.22 -12.70
C LEU A 168 -22.41 18.50 -13.41
N GLY A 169 -23.06 19.60 -13.07
CA GLY A 169 -24.31 20.02 -13.72
C GLY A 169 -25.55 19.25 -13.26
N ASN A 170 -26.54 19.17 -14.11
CA ASN A 170 -27.77 18.40 -13.85
C ASN A 170 -27.61 16.96 -14.35
N ILE A 171 -27.25 16.06 -13.46
CA ILE A 171 -26.96 14.65 -13.75
C ILE A 171 -28.14 13.70 -13.48
N GLY A 172 -29.27 14.24 -12.98
CA GLY A 172 -30.39 13.44 -12.49
C GLY A 172 -30.10 12.76 -11.14
N PRO A 173 -31.02 11.89 -10.68
CA PRO A 173 -30.84 11.12 -9.46
C PRO A 173 -29.63 10.18 -9.55
N ARG A 174 -29.03 9.86 -8.40
CA ARG A 174 -27.97 8.86 -8.28
C ARG A 174 -28.44 7.51 -8.82
N LYS A 175 -27.60 6.82 -9.56
CA LYS A 175 -27.92 5.46 -10.06
C LYS A 175 -27.81 4.43 -8.93
N ALA A 176 -28.68 3.45 -8.93
CA ALA A 176 -28.50 2.28 -8.09
C ALA A 176 -27.16 1.62 -8.40
N ARG A 177 -26.45 1.09 -7.41
CA ARG A 177 -25.15 0.43 -7.52
C ARG A 177 -23.97 1.35 -7.90
N GLU A 178 -24.19 2.65 -8.11
CA GLU A 178 -23.08 3.59 -8.36
C GLU A 178 -22.16 3.69 -7.13
N ILE A 179 -20.85 3.74 -7.35
CA ILE A 179 -19.85 4.10 -6.35
C ILE A 179 -19.28 5.46 -6.75
N GLY A 180 -19.52 6.50 -5.94
CA GLY A 180 -18.94 7.81 -6.21
C GLY A 180 -17.47 7.87 -5.83
N MET A 181 -16.65 8.52 -6.67
CA MET A 181 -15.23 8.76 -6.40
C MET A 181 -14.89 10.23 -6.53
N HIS A 182 -14.42 10.86 -5.46
CA HIS A 182 -14.10 12.29 -5.38
C HIS A 182 -12.64 12.50 -5.00
N THR A 183 -11.93 13.21 -5.85
CA THR A 183 -10.50 13.49 -5.70
C THR A 183 -10.26 14.96 -5.41
N LEU A 184 -9.62 15.27 -4.29
CA LEU A 184 -9.25 16.63 -3.91
C LEU A 184 -7.74 16.81 -3.91
N ARG A 185 -7.27 18.00 -4.30
CA ARG A 185 -5.85 18.39 -4.30
C ARG A 185 -5.69 19.72 -3.61
N GLY A 186 -4.84 19.80 -2.57
CA GLY A 186 -4.62 21.05 -1.84
C GLY A 186 -3.51 20.98 -0.83
N GLY A 187 -2.88 22.09 -0.54
CA GLY A 187 -1.88 22.25 0.51
C GLY A 187 -0.76 21.20 0.43
N ASP A 188 -0.43 20.66 1.60
CA ASP A 188 0.60 19.66 1.87
C ASP A 188 0.03 18.33 2.40
N ILE A 189 -1.27 18.10 2.21
CA ILE A 189 -1.98 16.90 2.69
C ILE A 189 -1.25 15.63 2.23
N VAL A 190 -0.83 14.82 3.18
CA VAL A 190 -0.07 13.59 2.92
C VAL A 190 -0.94 12.52 2.25
N GLY A 191 -2.19 12.39 2.73
CA GLY A 191 -3.17 11.49 2.16
C GLY A 191 -4.31 11.20 3.13
N ASP A 192 -5.51 11.67 2.82
CA ASP A 192 -6.74 11.40 3.55
C ASP A 192 -7.67 10.57 2.67
N HIS A 193 -8.33 9.58 3.25
CA HIS A 193 -9.26 8.70 2.55
C HIS A 193 -10.48 8.45 3.42
N THR A 194 -11.67 8.67 2.86
CA THR A 194 -12.94 8.40 3.52
C THR A 194 -13.80 7.52 2.63
N VAL A 195 -14.38 6.47 3.23
CA VAL A 195 -15.45 5.67 2.63
C VAL A 195 -16.72 5.98 3.40
N LEU A 196 -17.72 6.48 2.70
CA LEU A 196 -19.05 6.79 3.21
C LEU A 196 -20.03 5.72 2.74
N PHE A 197 -20.79 5.17 3.66
CA PHE A 197 -22.00 4.37 3.42
C PHE A 197 -23.20 5.15 3.94
N ALA A 198 -24.12 5.55 3.07
CA ALA A 198 -25.25 6.43 3.40
C ALA A 198 -26.58 5.77 3.06
N ALA A 199 -27.50 5.73 4.01
CA ALA A 199 -28.89 5.32 3.86
C ALA A 199 -29.84 6.42 4.30
N ASP A 200 -31.15 6.23 4.09
CA ASP A 200 -32.16 7.13 4.63
C ASP A 200 -32.13 7.10 6.17
N GLY A 201 -31.79 8.25 6.74
CA GLY A 201 -31.78 8.46 8.20
C GLY A 201 -30.47 8.11 8.90
N GLU A 202 -29.52 7.45 8.25
CA GLU A 202 -28.21 7.14 8.84
C GLU A 202 -27.06 7.12 7.82
N ARG A 203 -25.84 7.28 8.31
CA ARG A 203 -24.61 7.06 7.51
C ARG A 203 -23.46 6.59 8.38
N ILE A 204 -22.53 5.88 7.79
CA ILE A 204 -21.27 5.45 8.39
C ILE A 204 -20.11 5.99 7.55
N GLU A 205 -19.14 6.59 8.21
CA GLU A 205 -17.91 7.08 7.58
C GLU A 205 -16.71 6.35 8.19
N ILE A 206 -15.88 5.76 7.34
CA ILE A 206 -14.60 5.15 7.73
C ILE A 206 -13.50 6.01 7.14
N THR A 207 -12.74 6.69 8.01
CA THR A 207 -11.77 7.70 7.58
C THR A 207 -10.37 7.40 8.12
N HIS A 208 -9.37 7.48 7.24
CA HIS A 208 -7.95 7.51 7.59
C HIS A 208 -7.32 8.82 7.12
N LYS A 209 -6.50 9.45 7.98
CA LYS A 209 -5.73 10.65 7.67
C LYS A 209 -4.27 10.43 8.02
N ALA A 210 -3.39 10.60 7.03
CA ALA A 210 -1.95 10.51 7.23
C ALA A 210 -1.37 11.91 7.46
N SER A 211 -0.64 12.10 8.56
CA SER A 211 0.07 13.34 8.86
C SER A 211 1.56 13.28 8.57
N SER A 212 2.11 12.07 8.34
CA SER A 212 3.55 11.87 8.10
C SER A 212 3.80 10.61 7.27
N ARG A 213 4.90 10.62 6.50
CA ARG A 213 5.41 9.41 5.81
C ARG A 213 5.98 8.37 6.78
N MET A 214 6.27 8.77 8.01
CA MET A 214 6.76 7.86 9.04
C MET A 214 5.79 6.69 9.29
N THR A 215 4.48 6.86 9.09
CA THR A 215 3.49 5.80 9.22
C THR A 215 3.72 4.65 8.24
N PHE A 216 4.16 4.95 7.01
CA PHE A 216 4.50 3.94 6.01
C PHE A 216 5.85 3.27 6.33
N ALA A 217 6.84 4.07 6.72
CA ALA A 217 8.16 3.58 7.07
C ALA A 217 8.13 2.66 8.30
N ALA A 218 7.45 3.04 9.37
CA ALA A 218 7.27 2.22 10.56
C ALA A 218 6.53 0.90 10.25
N GLY A 219 5.54 0.94 9.36
CA GLY A 219 4.86 -0.28 8.91
C GLY A 219 5.77 -1.22 8.11
N ALA A 220 6.66 -0.69 7.27
CA ALA A 220 7.64 -1.50 6.54
C ALA A 220 8.68 -2.13 7.48
N VAL A 221 9.14 -1.39 8.48
CA VAL A 221 10.04 -1.92 9.52
C VAL A 221 9.34 -3.01 10.35
N ARG A 222 8.05 -2.83 10.69
CA ARG A 222 7.23 -3.87 11.31
C ARG A 222 7.12 -5.11 10.45
N ALA A 223 6.88 -4.96 9.14
CA ALA A 223 6.81 -6.06 8.20
C ALA A 223 8.13 -6.85 8.12
N ALA A 224 9.27 -6.15 8.11
CA ALA A 224 10.59 -6.77 8.13
C ALA A 224 10.80 -7.63 9.39
N SER A 225 10.40 -7.12 10.56
CA SER A 225 10.48 -7.89 11.82
C SER A 225 9.55 -9.09 11.82
N TRP A 226 8.33 -8.92 11.33
CA TRP A 226 7.33 -9.99 11.27
C TRP A 226 7.76 -11.13 10.34
N LEU A 227 8.46 -10.81 9.22
CA LEU A 227 8.96 -11.80 8.26
C LEU A 227 9.95 -12.80 8.84
N GLU A 228 10.66 -12.48 9.93
CA GLU A 228 11.68 -13.38 10.49
C GLU A 228 11.11 -14.74 10.89
N ASP A 229 9.89 -14.73 11.40
CA ASP A 229 9.23 -15.92 11.95
C ASP A 229 8.30 -16.61 10.94
N GLN A 230 8.24 -16.11 9.69
CA GLN A 230 7.35 -16.67 8.68
C GLN A 230 8.03 -17.76 7.84
N PRO A 231 7.27 -18.74 7.34
CA PRO A 231 7.73 -19.61 6.25
C PRO A 231 8.11 -18.82 4.99
N VAL A 232 8.85 -19.47 4.08
CA VAL A 232 9.03 -18.94 2.72
C VAL A 232 7.65 -18.76 2.07
N GLY A 233 7.42 -17.60 1.48
CA GLY A 233 6.11 -17.28 0.91
C GLY A 233 5.93 -15.82 0.53
N LEU A 234 4.79 -15.53 -0.07
CA LEU A 234 4.33 -14.19 -0.39
C LEU A 234 3.27 -13.76 0.61
N TYR A 235 3.45 -12.58 1.16
CA TYR A 235 2.60 -11.97 2.17
C TYR A 235 2.26 -10.53 1.79
N ASP A 236 1.19 -10.02 2.38
CA ASP A 236 0.84 -8.60 2.31
C ASP A 236 0.73 -7.98 3.71
N MET A 237 0.29 -6.74 3.79
CA MET A 237 0.12 -6.06 5.08
C MET A 237 -1.09 -6.55 5.88
N GLN A 238 -2.07 -7.23 5.27
CA GLN A 238 -3.16 -7.87 6.01
C GLN A 238 -2.61 -9.05 6.84
N ASP A 239 -1.70 -9.85 6.23
CA ASP A 239 -1.02 -10.95 6.93
C ASP A 239 -0.18 -10.40 8.10
N VAL A 240 0.65 -9.37 7.86
CA VAL A 240 1.51 -8.73 8.87
C VAL A 240 0.71 -8.22 10.06
N LEU A 241 -0.53 -7.79 9.84
CA LEU A 241 -1.41 -7.22 10.87
C LEU A 241 -2.37 -8.25 11.47
N GLY A 242 -2.43 -9.48 10.93
CA GLY A 242 -3.38 -10.50 11.36
C GLY A 242 -4.84 -10.11 11.05
N LEU A 243 -5.07 -9.38 9.97
CA LEU A 243 -6.39 -8.94 9.52
C LEU A 243 -6.94 -10.00 8.54
N VAL A 244 -7.68 -10.95 9.03
CA VAL A 244 -8.31 -12.05 8.28
C VAL A 244 -9.81 -11.83 8.14
#